data_0c145549430d92b82200e4113d693616
#
_entry.id   0c145549430d92b82200e4113d693616
#
_cell.length_a   1.000
_cell.length_b   1.000
_cell.length_c   1.000
_cell.angle_alpha   90.00
_cell.angle_beta   90.00
_cell.angle_gamma   90.00
#
_symmetry.space_group_name_H-M   'P 1'
#
loop_
_entity.id
_entity.type
_entity.pdbx_description
1 polymer ?
#
loop_
_entity_poly.entity_id
_entity_poly.type
_entity_poly.pdbx_seq_one_letter_code
_entity_poly.pdbx_strand_id
1 'polypeptide(L)'
;MNERLNLSSGPHVRDRWTTSFIMKMVLLALTPATVIGIITFGLPALWVVLVSLASAVGTELIFDKLNHKPDTWKDGSAAVTGLMLALTLSARAPLYVPIIGSIFAILVVKCCFGGLGKNFVNPALAARCFLLISFPGAMTVYSIDGVAFATPCAELAAGQAVNISSAFLGSANGVIGGSILGLLIGGLALWAFDVIHGQIWISVLVSFTAFLGLFGGRGFDPAFLAAHLCSGGVILGAFFMATDYVTSPMSRLGQTFYGVLIGVMGAMLRVFGSAPDSFSYSVIIANLFTPLIDTYVVDKPYAFRKRMIRRRLEGKQPFRVPKPVVALGVIALLAGLALSGVYSMTRENIDAQKKAAAEAAFKTVLPEAERFESCADKVEALGGAQYSAEYEAVVIRDAMIGRDAAGTVVGYAVSVSSGKGYDGNVTLTVGVSADGKINGISFTELHETPGKGMLCGEPAFMDQFAGKDAARLTLGTDVDAITGVTVTSKAVTNAVNAGVDFINTQLRGE
;
A
#
# COMPACT_ATOMS: atom_id res chain seq x y z
N MET A 1 59.27 -26.20 -29.28
CA MET A 1 58.51 -25.86 -28.06
C MET A 1 57.38 -24.93 -28.46
N ASN A 2 56.18 -25.46 -28.55
CA ASN A 2 54.98 -24.61 -28.79
C ASN A 2 54.51 -24.07 -27.42
N GLU A 3 54.97 -22.89 -27.05
CA GLU A 3 54.35 -22.15 -25.96
C GLU A 3 52.94 -21.71 -26.39
N ARG A 4 51.95 -22.43 -25.92
CA ARG A 4 50.55 -22.00 -26.05
C ARG A 4 50.39 -20.76 -25.19
N LEU A 5 50.34 -19.59 -25.83
CA LEU A 5 49.94 -18.36 -25.18
C LEU A 5 48.55 -18.54 -24.59
N ASN A 6 48.43 -18.47 -23.26
CA ASN A 6 47.15 -18.45 -22.58
C ASN A 6 46.45 -17.13 -22.84
N LEU A 7 45.59 -17.08 -23.86
CA LEU A 7 44.71 -15.95 -24.12
C LEU A 7 43.51 -16.07 -23.14
N SER A 8 43.57 -15.30 -22.06
CA SER A 8 42.37 -15.12 -21.21
C SER A 8 41.42 -14.11 -21.85
N SER A 9 40.12 -14.41 -21.83
CA SER A 9 39.11 -13.43 -22.23
C SER A 9 39.14 -12.21 -21.27
N GLY A 10 39.09 -11.00 -21.84
CA GLY A 10 38.96 -9.79 -21.03
C GLY A 10 37.74 -9.76 -20.13
N PRO A 11 37.76 -8.96 -19.05
CA PRO A 11 38.78 -8.03 -18.65
C PRO A 11 39.94 -8.71 -17.93
N HIS A 12 41.18 -8.34 -18.28
CA HIS A 12 42.41 -8.90 -17.68
C HIS A 12 42.67 -8.38 -16.27
N VAL A 13 42.17 -7.19 -15.95
CA VAL A 13 42.20 -6.59 -14.60
C VAL A 13 40.83 -6.73 -14.00
N ARG A 14 40.75 -7.46 -12.90
CA ARG A 14 39.47 -7.64 -12.13
C ARG A 14 39.54 -6.81 -10.86
N ASP A 15 38.42 -6.14 -10.54
CA ASP A 15 38.28 -5.43 -9.28
C ASP A 15 38.20 -6.45 -8.12
N ARG A 16 38.54 -5.97 -6.92
CA ARG A 16 38.35 -6.71 -5.65
C ARG A 16 36.87 -6.93 -5.30
N TRP A 17 36.02 -6.10 -5.82
CA TRP A 17 34.55 -6.11 -5.57
C TRP A 17 33.85 -7.17 -6.41
N THR A 18 33.83 -8.39 -5.88
CA THR A 18 33.05 -9.47 -6.50
C THR A 18 31.58 -9.36 -6.11
N THR A 19 30.68 -9.91 -6.93
CA THR A 19 29.24 -9.95 -6.64
C THR A 19 28.96 -10.54 -5.24
N SER A 20 29.64 -11.66 -4.90
CA SER A 20 29.47 -12.30 -3.58
C SER A 20 29.96 -11.39 -2.43
N PHE A 21 31.03 -10.61 -2.64
CA PHE A 21 31.51 -9.66 -1.64
C PHE A 21 30.49 -8.56 -1.40
N ILE A 22 29.94 -7.99 -2.46
CA ILE A 22 28.95 -6.94 -2.41
C ILE A 22 27.67 -7.43 -1.71
N MET A 23 27.16 -8.63 -2.05
CA MET A 23 25.97 -9.20 -1.38
C MET A 23 26.21 -9.42 0.12
N LYS A 24 27.41 -9.83 0.52
CA LYS A 24 27.77 -9.94 1.94
C LYS A 24 27.81 -8.57 2.63
N MET A 25 28.29 -7.54 1.96
CA MET A 25 28.27 -6.17 2.50
C MET A 25 26.85 -5.66 2.69
N VAL A 26 25.93 -5.95 1.76
CA VAL A 26 24.52 -5.60 1.90
C VAL A 26 23.87 -6.37 3.06
N LEU A 27 24.14 -7.68 3.21
CA LEU A 27 23.66 -8.46 4.37
C LEU A 27 24.16 -7.86 5.70
N LEU A 28 25.45 -7.51 5.77
CA LEU A 28 26.04 -6.88 6.95
C LEU A 28 25.40 -5.53 7.24
N ALA A 29 25.16 -4.72 6.22
CA ALA A 29 24.51 -3.42 6.34
C ALA A 29 23.03 -3.50 6.81
N LEU A 30 22.33 -4.58 6.51
CA LEU A 30 20.97 -4.82 7.00
C LEU A 30 20.94 -5.39 8.44
N THR A 31 22.07 -5.90 8.94
CA THR A 31 22.15 -6.51 10.27
C THR A 31 21.72 -5.58 11.41
N PRO A 32 22.12 -4.29 11.48
CA PRO A 32 21.69 -3.40 12.54
C PRO A 32 20.15 -3.27 12.63
N ALA A 33 19.50 -3.07 11.48
CA ALA A 33 18.03 -2.98 11.44
C ALA A 33 17.36 -4.30 11.83
N THR A 34 17.92 -5.44 11.39
CA THR A 34 17.44 -6.77 11.75
C THR A 34 17.55 -7.04 13.25
N VAL A 35 18.70 -6.71 13.86
CA VAL A 35 18.94 -6.89 15.30
C VAL A 35 17.97 -6.04 16.13
N ILE A 36 17.82 -4.76 15.77
CA ILE A 36 16.85 -3.87 16.45
C ILE A 36 15.43 -4.42 16.30
N GLY A 37 15.03 -4.86 15.10
CA GLY A 37 13.72 -5.47 14.89
C GLY A 37 13.50 -6.75 15.74
N ILE A 38 14.51 -7.62 15.86
CA ILE A 38 14.41 -8.81 16.71
C ILE A 38 14.34 -8.44 18.19
N ILE A 39 15.08 -7.43 18.65
CA ILE A 39 15.03 -6.96 20.04
C ILE A 39 13.64 -6.37 20.34
N THR A 40 13.08 -5.60 19.42
CA THR A 40 11.78 -4.93 19.60
C THR A 40 10.60 -5.91 19.58
N PHE A 41 10.58 -6.85 18.63
CA PHE A 41 9.44 -7.74 18.40
C PHE A 41 9.66 -9.16 18.94
N GLY A 42 10.85 -9.47 19.47
CA GLY A 42 11.15 -10.73 20.11
C GLY A 42 11.28 -11.93 19.18
N LEU A 43 11.07 -13.14 19.73
CA LEU A 43 11.21 -14.41 19.02
C LEU A 43 10.35 -14.56 17.74
N PRO A 44 9.12 -14.02 17.66
CA PRO A 44 8.35 -14.11 16.41
C PRO A 44 9.07 -13.47 15.23
N ALA A 45 9.69 -12.30 15.42
CA ALA A 45 10.49 -11.65 14.38
C ALA A 45 11.68 -12.50 13.93
N LEU A 46 12.36 -13.13 14.87
CA LEU A 46 13.47 -14.02 14.57
C LEU A 46 13.01 -15.19 13.68
N TRP A 47 11.87 -15.83 13.99
CA TRP A 47 11.33 -16.90 13.17
C TRP A 47 10.97 -16.45 11.75
N VAL A 48 10.33 -15.29 11.59
CA VAL A 48 10.01 -14.73 10.27
C VAL A 48 11.29 -14.52 9.45
N VAL A 49 12.34 -13.93 10.05
CA VAL A 49 13.63 -13.72 9.39
C VAL A 49 14.29 -15.03 8.99
N LEU A 50 14.39 -16.00 9.90
CA LEU A 50 15.02 -17.30 9.63
C LEU A 50 14.29 -18.08 8.56
N VAL A 51 12.96 -18.13 8.64
CA VAL A 51 12.13 -18.85 7.66
C VAL A 51 12.20 -18.20 6.28
N SER A 52 12.19 -16.87 6.20
CA SER A 52 12.34 -16.16 4.94
C SER A 52 13.71 -16.41 4.29
N LEU A 53 14.79 -16.33 5.07
CA LEU A 53 16.15 -16.64 4.61
C LEU A 53 16.28 -18.08 4.13
N ALA A 54 15.83 -19.03 4.95
CA ALA A 54 15.90 -20.45 4.62
C ALA A 54 15.09 -20.81 3.37
N SER A 55 13.89 -20.25 3.25
CA SER A 55 13.03 -20.46 2.07
C SER A 55 13.63 -19.85 0.81
N ALA A 56 14.20 -18.63 0.87
CA ALA A 56 14.82 -17.99 -0.27
C ALA A 56 16.03 -18.78 -0.78
N VAL A 57 16.98 -19.09 0.12
CA VAL A 57 18.19 -19.86 -0.23
C VAL A 57 17.84 -21.28 -0.65
N GLY A 58 16.91 -21.93 0.05
CA GLY A 58 16.43 -23.27 -0.28
C GLY A 58 15.78 -23.35 -1.65
N THR A 59 14.97 -22.36 -2.03
CA THR A 59 14.34 -22.30 -3.35
C THR A 59 15.38 -22.18 -4.46
N GLU A 60 16.39 -21.31 -4.31
CA GLU A 60 17.45 -21.19 -5.31
C GLU A 60 18.28 -22.45 -5.42
N LEU A 61 18.65 -23.06 -4.30
CA LEU A 61 19.40 -24.32 -4.26
C LEU A 61 18.64 -25.45 -4.96
N ILE A 62 17.35 -25.58 -4.70
CA ILE A 62 16.50 -26.61 -5.36
C ILE A 62 16.43 -26.32 -6.86
N PHE A 63 16.22 -25.06 -7.24
CA PHE A 63 16.16 -24.68 -8.64
C PHE A 63 17.45 -24.96 -9.40
N ASP A 64 18.62 -24.61 -8.82
CA ASP A 64 19.93 -24.87 -9.41
C ASP A 64 20.17 -26.38 -9.62
N LYS A 65 19.83 -27.20 -8.60
CA LYS A 65 19.99 -28.65 -8.69
C LYS A 65 19.06 -29.28 -9.75
N LEU A 66 17.79 -28.85 -9.81
CA LEU A 66 16.82 -29.37 -10.78
C LEU A 66 17.21 -29.00 -12.23
N ASN A 67 17.81 -27.83 -12.43
CA ASN A 67 18.20 -27.36 -13.76
C ASN A 67 19.68 -27.61 -14.09
N HIS A 68 20.41 -28.39 -13.28
CA HIS A 68 21.82 -28.68 -13.46
C HIS A 68 22.69 -27.42 -13.66
N LYS A 69 22.31 -26.29 -13.00
CA LYS A 69 23.06 -25.05 -13.04
C LYS A 69 24.18 -25.05 -11.99
N PRO A 70 25.24 -24.24 -12.17
CA PRO A 70 26.24 -24.04 -11.13
C PRO A 70 25.57 -23.45 -9.88
N ASP A 71 26.14 -23.71 -8.70
CA ASP A 71 25.66 -23.27 -7.39
C ASP A 71 25.58 -21.72 -7.29
N THR A 72 24.52 -21.10 -7.81
CA THR A 72 24.34 -19.64 -7.79
C THR A 72 23.99 -19.13 -6.40
N TRP A 73 23.36 -19.97 -5.57
CA TRP A 73 22.99 -19.62 -4.18
C TRP A 73 24.19 -19.16 -3.31
N LYS A 74 25.43 -19.55 -3.68
CA LYS A 74 26.65 -19.15 -2.99
C LYS A 74 27.04 -17.68 -3.15
N ASP A 75 26.43 -16.98 -4.09
CA ASP A 75 26.67 -15.53 -4.29
C ASP A 75 26.03 -14.67 -3.18
N GLY A 76 25.08 -15.22 -2.42
CA GLY A 76 24.40 -14.56 -1.31
C GLY A 76 23.20 -13.71 -1.71
N SER A 77 22.89 -13.59 -2.99
CA SER A 77 21.78 -12.74 -3.47
C SER A 77 20.40 -13.22 -3.05
N ALA A 78 20.19 -14.56 -2.94
CA ALA A 78 18.95 -15.11 -2.37
C ALA A 78 18.79 -14.75 -0.90
N ALA A 79 19.87 -14.79 -0.14
CA ALA A 79 19.86 -14.39 1.27
C ALA A 79 19.52 -12.90 1.43
N VAL A 80 20.08 -12.01 0.59
CA VAL A 80 19.73 -10.59 0.56
C VAL A 80 18.23 -10.41 0.25
N THR A 81 17.71 -11.10 -0.75
CA THR A 81 16.29 -11.03 -1.12
C THR A 81 15.38 -11.50 0.01
N GLY A 82 15.70 -12.65 0.63
CA GLY A 82 14.95 -13.19 1.76
C GLY A 82 14.97 -12.26 2.98
N LEU A 83 16.15 -11.68 3.30
CA LEU A 83 16.27 -10.74 4.42
C LEU A 83 15.50 -9.45 4.15
N MET A 84 15.63 -8.86 2.95
CA MET A 84 14.87 -7.66 2.58
C MET A 84 13.36 -7.91 2.63
N LEU A 85 12.89 -9.06 2.16
CA LEU A 85 11.48 -9.43 2.27
C LEU A 85 11.05 -9.51 3.74
N ALA A 86 11.79 -10.24 4.58
CA ALA A 86 11.49 -10.39 6.01
C ALA A 86 11.38 -9.04 6.72
N LEU A 87 12.29 -8.10 6.43
CA LEU A 87 12.26 -6.75 7.00
C LEU A 87 11.02 -5.94 6.60
N THR A 88 10.35 -6.32 5.52
CA THR A 88 9.10 -5.67 5.10
C THR A 88 7.84 -6.33 5.67
N LEU A 89 7.97 -7.43 6.40
CA LEU A 89 6.86 -8.17 7.01
C LEU A 89 6.63 -7.77 8.46
N SER A 90 5.41 -8.01 8.94
CA SER A 90 5.11 -7.95 10.38
C SER A 90 5.76 -9.12 11.11
N ALA A 91 6.19 -8.91 12.35
CA ALA A 91 6.71 -9.97 13.21
C ALA A 91 5.65 -11.05 13.54
N ARG A 92 4.38 -10.71 13.43
CA ARG A 92 3.25 -11.64 13.67
C ARG A 92 2.69 -12.26 12.39
N ALA A 93 3.32 -12.01 11.24
CA ALA A 93 2.90 -12.66 10.00
C ALA A 93 2.97 -14.19 10.16
N PRO A 94 1.92 -14.92 9.74
CA PRO A 94 1.94 -16.38 9.74
C PRO A 94 3.13 -16.91 8.92
N LEU A 95 3.81 -17.96 9.38
CA LEU A 95 5.05 -18.44 8.76
C LEU A 95 4.92 -18.90 7.30
N TYR A 96 3.71 -19.20 6.84
CA TYR A 96 3.48 -19.49 5.42
C TYR A 96 3.68 -18.26 4.53
N VAL A 97 3.47 -17.04 5.05
CA VAL A 97 3.61 -15.77 4.29
C VAL A 97 5.07 -15.55 3.85
N PRO A 98 6.09 -15.56 4.75
CA PRO A 98 7.48 -15.44 4.32
C PRO A 98 7.93 -16.61 3.43
N ILE A 99 7.40 -17.84 3.61
CA ILE A 99 7.70 -18.97 2.73
C ILE A 99 7.22 -18.73 1.31
N ILE A 100 5.92 -18.45 1.14
CA ILE A 100 5.32 -18.21 -0.18
C ILE A 100 5.96 -16.99 -0.86
N GLY A 101 6.17 -15.91 -0.11
CA GLY A 101 6.81 -14.70 -0.64
C GLY A 101 8.24 -14.95 -1.10
N SER A 102 9.05 -15.68 -0.34
CA SER A 102 10.43 -16.00 -0.71
C SER A 102 10.50 -16.94 -1.92
N ILE A 103 9.61 -17.94 -2.00
CA ILE A 103 9.51 -18.81 -3.18
C ILE A 103 9.13 -17.98 -4.40
N PHE A 104 8.15 -17.10 -4.30
CA PHE A 104 7.74 -16.22 -5.41
C PHE A 104 8.89 -15.29 -5.85
N ALA A 105 9.58 -14.64 -4.89
CA ALA A 105 10.70 -13.75 -5.17
C ALA A 105 11.80 -14.44 -5.95
N ILE A 106 12.21 -15.63 -5.49
CA ILE A 106 13.36 -16.35 -6.07
C ILE A 106 12.95 -17.13 -7.31
N LEU A 107 11.91 -17.94 -7.24
CA LEU A 107 11.52 -18.78 -8.37
C LEU A 107 10.98 -17.95 -9.53
N VAL A 108 9.96 -17.13 -9.27
CA VAL A 108 9.25 -16.41 -10.33
C VAL A 108 10.04 -15.18 -10.79
N VAL A 109 10.43 -14.30 -9.87
CA VAL A 109 11.00 -12.99 -10.26
C VAL A 109 12.47 -13.07 -10.62
N LYS A 110 13.26 -13.99 -9.99
CA LYS A 110 14.70 -14.10 -10.25
C LYS A 110 15.02 -15.26 -11.21
N CYS A 111 14.68 -16.49 -10.85
CA CYS A 111 15.15 -17.68 -11.56
C CYS A 111 14.49 -17.88 -12.94
N CYS A 112 13.19 -17.65 -13.07
CA CYS A 112 12.46 -17.77 -14.34
C CYS A 112 12.94 -16.77 -15.40
N PHE A 113 13.44 -15.60 -14.98
CA PHE A 113 14.02 -14.60 -15.89
C PHE A 113 15.50 -14.84 -16.21
N GLY A 114 16.12 -15.85 -15.62
CA GLY A 114 17.50 -16.29 -15.97
C GLY A 114 18.52 -16.07 -14.87
N GLY A 115 18.12 -15.70 -13.64
CA GLY A 115 18.97 -15.55 -12.47
C GLY A 115 19.39 -14.11 -12.19
N LEU A 116 20.41 -13.95 -11.34
CA LEU A 116 20.94 -12.64 -10.95
C LEU A 116 21.35 -11.80 -12.17
N GLY A 117 20.96 -10.55 -12.20
CA GLY A 117 21.29 -9.63 -13.29
C GLY A 117 20.30 -9.60 -14.45
N LYS A 118 19.25 -10.46 -14.44
CA LYS A 118 18.22 -10.53 -15.49
C LYS A 118 16.81 -10.24 -14.99
N ASN A 119 16.64 -10.01 -13.73
CA ASN A 119 15.36 -9.59 -13.15
C ASN A 119 15.02 -8.14 -13.55
N PHE A 120 13.80 -7.92 -14.01
CA PHE A 120 13.33 -6.60 -14.46
C PHE A 120 12.79 -5.73 -13.33
N VAL A 121 12.50 -6.31 -12.16
CA VAL A 121 12.09 -5.63 -10.92
C VAL A 121 12.83 -6.21 -9.73
N ASN A 122 12.86 -5.46 -8.62
CA ASN A 122 13.42 -5.95 -7.37
C ASN A 122 12.59 -7.13 -6.84
N PRO A 123 13.21 -8.33 -6.63
CA PRO A 123 12.46 -9.54 -6.27
C PRO A 123 11.77 -9.46 -4.91
N ALA A 124 12.39 -8.82 -3.90
CA ALA A 124 11.80 -8.68 -2.57
C ALA A 124 10.56 -7.77 -2.60
N LEU A 125 10.59 -6.68 -3.37
CA LEU A 125 9.45 -5.79 -3.53
C LEU A 125 8.31 -6.44 -4.32
N ALA A 126 8.64 -7.14 -5.40
CA ALA A 126 7.63 -7.87 -6.17
C ALA A 126 6.91 -8.92 -5.32
N ALA A 127 7.66 -9.64 -4.46
CA ALA A 127 7.06 -10.58 -3.52
C ALA A 127 6.20 -9.87 -2.46
N ARG A 128 6.65 -8.74 -1.92
CA ARG A 128 5.82 -7.94 -1.00
C ARG A 128 4.50 -7.52 -1.64
N CYS A 129 4.53 -7.00 -2.87
CA CYS A 129 3.32 -6.58 -3.57
C CYS A 129 2.40 -7.78 -3.88
N PHE A 130 2.97 -8.91 -4.29
CA PHE A 130 2.23 -10.14 -4.47
C PHE A 130 1.52 -10.58 -3.18
N LEU A 131 2.23 -10.57 -2.05
CA LEU A 131 1.67 -10.94 -0.75
C LEU A 131 0.59 -9.96 -0.28
N LEU A 132 0.75 -8.64 -0.49
CA LEU A 132 -0.26 -7.64 -0.15
C LEU A 132 -1.56 -7.82 -0.93
N ILE A 133 -1.47 -8.23 -2.19
CA ILE A 133 -2.64 -8.48 -3.04
C ILE A 133 -3.28 -9.83 -2.71
N SER A 134 -2.47 -10.88 -2.49
CA SER A 134 -2.98 -12.25 -2.30
C SER A 134 -3.41 -12.56 -0.87
N PHE A 135 -2.75 -11.95 0.13
CA PHE A 135 -2.96 -12.22 1.56
C PHE A 135 -3.06 -10.92 2.37
N PRO A 136 -3.97 -9.98 2.02
CA PRO A 136 -4.04 -8.66 2.66
C PRO A 136 -4.25 -8.77 4.18
N GLY A 137 -5.14 -9.65 4.64
CA GLY A 137 -5.40 -9.87 6.06
C GLY A 137 -4.17 -10.32 6.85
N ALA A 138 -3.35 -11.24 6.30
CA ALA A 138 -2.13 -11.71 6.95
C ALA A 138 -0.99 -10.67 6.93
N MET A 139 -0.97 -9.78 5.92
CA MET A 139 0.05 -8.75 5.76
C MET A 139 -0.20 -7.50 6.62
N THR A 140 -1.45 -7.25 7.02
CA THR A 140 -1.84 -6.04 7.76
C THR A 140 -2.00 -6.25 9.26
N VAL A 141 -1.74 -7.46 9.76
CA VAL A 141 -1.78 -7.73 11.20
C VAL A 141 -0.50 -7.21 11.87
N TYR A 142 -0.62 -6.11 12.57
CA TYR A 142 0.43 -5.54 13.40
C TYR A 142 -0.02 -5.60 14.85
N SER A 143 0.59 -6.47 15.66
CA SER A 143 0.27 -6.58 17.08
C SER A 143 1.52 -6.78 17.92
N ILE A 144 1.55 -6.16 19.11
CA ILE A 144 2.53 -6.41 20.16
C ILE A 144 1.75 -6.92 21.37
N ASP A 145 2.17 -8.03 21.95
CA ASP A 145 1.55 -8.65 23.13
C ASP A 145 0.02 -8.89 23.01
N GLY A 146 -0.44 -9.18 21.78
CA GLY A 146 -1.85 -9.47 21.51
C GLY A 146 -2.74 -8.22 21.30
N VAL A 147 -2.20 -7.02 21.45
CA VAL A 147 -2.92 -5.77 21.16
C VAL A 147 -2.60 -5.34 19.72
N ALA A 148 -3.63 -5.14 18.91
CA ALA A 148 -3.48 -4.63 17.55
C ALA A 148 -3.24 -3.11 17.57
N PHE A 149 -2.25 -2.66 16.80
CA PHE A 149 -1.90 -1.24 16.70
C PHE A 149 -1.93 -0.76 15.26
N ALA A 150 -2.19 0.52 15.07
CA ALA A 150 -1.99 1.18 13.80
C ALA A 150 -0.49 1.34 13.50
N THR A 151 -0.11 1.24 12.22
CA THR A 151 1.25 1.59 11.81
C THR A 151 1.44 3.11 11.84
N PRO A 152 2.69 3.62 11.98
CA PRO A 152 2.92 5.06 11.91
C PRO A 152 2.37 5.72 10.63
N CYS A 153 2.36 5.00 9.51
CA CYS A 153 1.72 5.47 8.28
C CYS A 153 0.20 5.56 8.38
N ALA A 154 -0.42 4.61 9.06
CA ALA A 154 -1.85 4.61 9.30
C ALA A 154 -2.28 5.73 10.25
N GLU A 155 -1.48 5.99 11.29
CA GLU A 155 -1.68 7.12 12.22
C GLU A 155 -1.58 8.47 11.48
N LEU A 156 -0.59 8.63 10.60
CA LEU A 156 -0.44 9.83 9.77
C LEU A 156 -1.60 10.03 8.81
N ALA A 157 -2.08 8.95 8.16
CA ALA A 157 -3.23 9.00 7.28
C ALA A 157 -4.52 9.38 8.02
N ALA A 158 -4.64 8.96 9.30
CA ALA A 158 -5.74 9.35 10.19
C ALA A 158 -5.58 10.77 10.79
N GLY A 159 -4.52 11.51 10.42
CA GLY A 159 -4.23 12.84 10.94
C GLY A 159 -3.71 12.87 12.38
N GLN A 160 -3.34 11.71 12.95
CA GLN A 160 -2.81 11.58 14.30
C GLN A 160 -1.33 11.94 14.35
N ALA A 161 -0.87 12.41 15.51
CA ALA A 161 0.55 12.71 15.73
C ALA A 161 1.33 11.41 15.95
N VAL A 162 2.35 11.17 15.12
CA VAL A 162 3.28 10.05 15.29
C VAL A 162 4.42 10.44 16.21
N ASN A 163 4.79 9.55 17.13
CA ASN A 163 5.98 9.71 17.94
C ASN A 163 7.23 9.41 17.06
N ILE A 164 7.88 10.48 16.60
CA ILE A 164 9.04 10.40 15.70
C ILE A 164 10.20 9.64 16.37
N SER A 165 10.41 9.81 17.68
CA SER A 165 11.50 9.15 18.41
C SER A 165 11.32 7.63 18.43
N SER A 166 10.11 7.14 18.64
CA SER A 166 9.81 5.71 18.61
C SER A 166 9.93 5.12 17.21
N ALA A 167 9.47 5.84 16.19
CA ALA A 167 9.63 5.44 14.78
C ALA A 167 11.12 5.41 14.38
N PHE A 168 11.91 6.38 14.81
CA PHE A 168 13.35 6.46 14.51
C PHE A 168 14.14 5.31 15.13
N LEU A 169 13.86 4.97 16.39
CA LEU A 169 14.53 3.88 17.10
C LEU A 169 14.03 2.49 16.68
N GLY A 170 12.84 2.40 16.07
CA GLY A 170 12.23 1.13 15.66
C GLY A 170 11.37 0.49 16.76
N SER A 171 11.03 1.23 17.80
CA SER A 171 10.09 0.81 18.86
C SER A 171 8.63 1.10 18.50
N ALA A 172 8.38 1.70 17.33
CA ALA A 172 7.04 1.91 16.82
C ALA A 172 6.45 0.63 16.22
N ASN A 173 5.13 0.52 16.27
CA ASN A 173 4.39 -0.59 15.66
C ASN A 173 4.59 -0.63 14.15
N GLY A 174 4.81 -1.82 13.59
CA GLY A 174 4.98 -1.92 12.14
C GLY A 174 5.70 -3.18 11.69
N VAL A 175 6.52 -3.01 10.66
CA VAL A 175 7.33 -4.07 10.06
C VAL A 175 8.63 -4.30 10.84
N ILE A 176 9.21 -5.50 10.72
CA ILE A 176 10.46 -5.86 11.41
C ILE A 176 11.60 -4.86 11.09
N GLY A 177 11.69 -4.42 9.84
CA GLY A 177 12.67 -3.41 9.39
C GLY A 177 12.26 -1.96 9.65
N GLY A 178 11.42 -1.69 10.65
CA GLY A 178 10.92 -0.35 10.98
C GLY A 178 11.96 0.59 11.62
N SER A 179 13.12 0.08 12.07
CA SER A 179 14.16 0.91 12.68
C SER A 179 14.88 1.79 11.66
N ILE A 180 14.58 3.07 11.67
CA ILE A 180 15.25 4.05 10.80
C ILE A 180 16.73 4.18 11.16
N LEU A 181 17.06 4.19 12.45
CA LEU A 181 18.44 4.26 12.92
C LEU A 181 19.29 3.10 12.36
N GLY A 182 18.80 1.87 12.46
CA GLY A 182 19.51 0.69 11.95
C GLY A 182 19.69 0.74 10.43
N LEU A 183 18.67 1.18 9.70
CA LEU A 183 18.73 1.34 8.24
C LEU A 183 19.67 2.45 7.79
N LEU A 184 19.70 3.59 8.50
CA LEU A 184 20.63 4.68 8.20
C LEU A 184 22.09 4.28 8.45
N ILE A 185 22.38 3.60 9.57
CA ILE A 185 23.74 3.10 9.84
C ILE A 185 24.21 2.20 8.69
N GLY A 186 23.39 1.22 8.30
CA GLY A 186 23.73 0.30 7.21
C GLY A 186 23.78 0.99 5.84
N GLY A 187 22.82 1.83 5.51
CA GLY A 187 22.75 2.54 4.23
C GLY A 187 23.90 3.54 4.03
N LEU A 188 24.21 4.32 5.06
CA LEU A 188 25.34 5.26 5.02
C LEU A 188 26.68 4.53 4.97
N ALA A 189 26.82 3.37 5.64
CA ALA A 189 28.00 2.54 5.52
C ALA A 189 28.17 2.04 4.08
N LEU A 190 27.13 1.53 3.42
CA LEU A 190 27.20 1.11 2.01
C LEU A 190 27.60 2.26 1.08
N TRP A 191 27.09 3.46 1.33
CA TRP A 191 27.46 4.65 0.58
C TRP A 191 28.93 5.06 0.83
N ALA A 192 29.39 5.04 2.07
CA ALA A 192 30.77 5.38 2.43
C ALA A 192 31.79 4.39 1.84
N PHE A 193 31.40 3.15 1.63
CA PHE A 193 32.21 2.13 0.96
C PHE A 193 32.01 2.08 -0.57
N ASP A 194 31.33 3.06 -1.18
CA ASP A 194 31.02 3.12 -2.62
C ASP A 194 30.25 1.87 -3.15
N VAL A 195 29.54 1.15 -2.28
CA VAL A 195 28.70 0.01 -2.70
C VAL A 195 27.40 0.51 -3.34
N ILE A 196 26.85 1.64 -2.89
CA ILE A 196 25.65 2.25 -3.46
C ILE A 196 25.92 3.69 -3.91
N HIS A 197 25.24 4.11 -4.97
CA HIS A 197 25.39 5.47 -5.49
C HIS A 197 24.48 6.46 -4.77
N GLY A 198 25.06 7.57 -4.30
CA GLY A 198 24.35 8.63 -3.59
C GLY A 198 23.23 9.29 -4.42
N GLN A 199 23.39 9.35 -5.75
CA GLN A 199 22.43 9.98 -6.66
C GLN A 199 21.01 9.43 -6.49
N ILE A 200 20.84 8.11 -6.28
CA ILE A 200 19.52 7.48 -6.18
C ILE A 200 18.85 7.87 -4.87
N TRP A 201 19.41 7.50 -3.72
CA TRP A 201 18.76 7.71 -2.44
C TRP A 201 18.58 9.18 -2.09
N ILE A 202 19.54 10.05 -2.46
CA ILE A 202 19.43 11.50 -2.23
C ILE A 202 18.28 12.08 -3.06
N SER A 203 18.20 11.74 -4.35
CA SER A 203 17.11 12.25 -5.20
C SER A 203 15.75 11.71 -4.80
N VAL A 204 15.66 10.46 -4.31
CA VAL A 204 14.42 9.90 -3.74
C VAL A 204 13.96 10.71 -2.54
N LEU A 205 14.85 10.91 -1.54
CA LEU A 205 14.48 11.60 -0.30
C LEU A 205 14.15 13.07 -0.54
N VAL A 206 14.92 13.76 -1.38
CA VAL A 206 14.69 15.17 -1.71
C VAL A 206 13.37 15.37 -2.46
N SER A 207 13.10 14.57 -3.49
CA SER A 207 11.87 14.71 -4.28
C SER A 207 10.63 14.28 -3.50
N PHE A 208 10.73 13.24 -2.68
CA PHE A 208 9.68 12.80 -1.77
C PHE A 208 9.30 13.91 -0.78
N THR A 209 10.31 14.50 -0.12
CA THR A 209 10.11 15.58 0.86
C THR A 209 9.55 16.85 0.20
N ALA A 210 10.08 17.20 -0.98
CA ALA A 210 9.61 18.36 -1.74
C ALA A 210 8.14 18.22 -2.15
N PHE A 211 7.74 17.05 -2.64
CA PHE A 211 6.36 16.79 -3.03
C PHE A 211 5.41 16.85 -1.82
N LEU A 212 5.79 16.25 -0.68
CA LEU A 212 5.01 16.34 0.55
C LEU A 212 4.88 17.77 1.06
N GLY A 213 5.95 18.57 1.01
CA GLY A 213 5.90 19.97 1.40
C GLY A 213 4.96 20.81 0.53
N LEU A 214 4.85 20.48 -0.76
CA LEU A 214 3.99 21.21 -1.70
C LEU A 214 2.52 20.74 -1.65
N PHE A 215 2.27 19.44 -1.51
CA PHE A 215 0.94 18.84 -1.68
C PHE A 215 0.40 18.13 -0.43
N GLY A 216 1.20 17.99 0.64
CA GLY A 216 0.79 17.28 1.87
C GLY A 216 -0.10 18.07 2.83
N GLY A 217 -0.49 19.30 2.48
CA GLY A 217 -1.46 20.11 3.25
C GLY A 217 -0.90 20.82 4.48
N ARG A 218 0.33 20.50 4.94
CA ARG A 218 1.00 21.13 6.10
C ARG A 218 2.26 21.93 5.72
N GLY A 219 2.50 22.14 4.42
CA GLY A 219 3.69 22.84 3.94
C GLY A 219 4.99 22.11 4.33
N PHE A 220 6.06 22.89 4.53
CA PHE A 220 7.38 22.38 4.91
C PHE A 220 7.55 22.29 6.44
N ASP A 221 6.52 21.84 7.18
CA ASP A 221 6.64 21.57 8.62
C ASP A 221 7.65 20.43 8.85
N PRO A 222 8.77 20.67 9.59
CA PRO A 222 9.80 19.67 9.80
C PRO A 222 9.31 18.41 10.53
N ALA A 223 8.38 18.56 11.46
CA ALA A 223 7.83 17.44 12.21
C ALA A 223 6.97 16.54 11.30
N PHE A 224 6.13 17.15 10.45
CA PHE A 224 5.33 16.44 9.47
C PHE A 224 6.20 15.69 8.45
N LEU A 225 7.21 16.35 7.89
CA LEU A 225 8.12 15.73 6.92
C LEU A 225 8.95 14.60 7.55
N ALA A 226 9.47 14.79 8.77
CA ALA A 226 10.21 13.76 9.50
C ALA A 226 9.33 12.53 9.80
N ALA A 227 8.09 12.74 10.24
CA ALA A 227 7.14 11.66 10.49
C ALA A 227 6.89 10.81 9.23
N HIS A 228 6.71 11.44 8.06
CA HIS A 228 6.54 10.75 6.80
C HIS A 228 7.81 10.02 6.31
N LEU A 229 8.98 10.59 6.52
CA LEU A 229 10.27 9.93 6.19
C LEU A 229 10.54 8.72 7.10
N CYS A 230 10.16 8.83 8.38
CA CYS A 230 10.33 7.74 9.35
C CYS A 230 9.25 6.65 9.27
N SER A 231 8.33 6.74 8.31
CA SER A 231 7.20 5.82 8.20
C SER A 231 7.16 5.13 6.83
N GLY A 232 6.52 3.95 6.76
CA GLY A 232 6.16 3.29 5.50
C GLY A 232 7.33 2.83 4.65
N GLY A 233 8.45 2.48 5.24
CA GLY A 233 9.57 1.85 4.56
C GLY A 233 10.31 2.73 3.55
N VAL A 234 10.17 4.07 3.61
CA VAL A 234 10.84 5.01 2.69
C VAL A 234 12.36 4.86 2.75
N ILE A 235 12.93 4.81 3.95
CA ILE A 235 14.38 4.69 4.15
C ILE A 235 14.89 3.32 3.67
N LEU A 236 14.21 2.23 4.02
CA LEU A 236 14.56 0.90 3.53
C LEU A 236 14.49 0.84 1.99
N GLY A 237 13.42 1.39 1.41
CA GLY A 237 13.24 1.46 -0.03
C GLY A 237 14.29 2.32 -0.73
N ALA A 238 14.61 3.49 -0.20
CA ALA A 238 15.57 4.42 -0.81
C ALA A 238 17.02 3.89 -0.79
N PHE A 239 17.49 3.34 0.35
CA PHE A 239 18.87 2.92 0.51
C PHE A 239 19.16 1.50 0.02
N PHE A 240 18.21 0.56 0.11
CA PHE A 240 18.49 -0.85 -0.14
C PHE A 240 17.73 -1.42 -1.34
N MET A 241 16.55 -0.89 -1.65
CA MET A 241 15.71 -1.47 -2.69
C MET A 241 15.80 -0.70 -4.01
N ALA A 242 15.84 0.64 -3.96
CA ALA A 242 16.00 1.47 -5.15
C ALA A 242 17.44 1.49 -5.68
N THR A 243 18.42 1.21 -4.82
CA THR A 243 19.85 1.16 -5.18
C THR A 243 20.33 -0.21 -5.68
N ASP A 244 19.43 -1.15 -5.91
CA ASP A 244 19.75 -2.44 -6.54
C ASP A 244 20.28 -2.20 -7.95
N TYR A 245 21.53 -2.62 -8.20
CA TYR A 245 22.19 -2.34 -9.50
C TYR A 245 21.64 -3.11 -10.68
N VAL A 246 20.83 -4.14 -10.44
CA VAL A 246 20.20 -4.89 -11.54
C VAL A 246 19.04 -4.11 -12.10
N THR A 247 18.29 -3.42 -11.23
CA THR A 247 17.04 -2.76 -11.57
C THR A 247 17.12 -1.24 -11.63
N SER A 248 18.27 -0.65 -11.25
CA SER A 248 18.51 0.79 -11.33
C SER A 248 19.26 1.18 -12.62
N PRO A 249 19.11 2.44 -13.10
CA PRO A 249 19.82 2.94 -14.29
C PRO A 249 21.33 2.98 -14.13
N MET A 250 22.05 2.79 -15.26
CA MET A 250 23.52 2.81 -15.29
C MET A 250 24.12 4.22 -15.26
N SER A 251 23.46 5.21 -15.89
CA SER A 251 24.00 6.57 -16.00
C SER A 251 23.69 7.40 -14.75
N ARG A 252 24.62 8.29 -14.33
CA ARG A 252 24.41 9.15 -13.16
C ARG A 252 23.19 10.06 -13.29
N LEU A 253 22.96 10.62 -14.48
CA LEU A 253 21.75 11.39 -14.74
C LEU A 253 20.50 10.53 -14.72
N GLY A 254 20.57 9.30 -15.27
CA GLY A 254 19.49 8.32 -15.21
C GLY A 254 19.14 7.94 -13.77
N GLN A 255 20.14 7.73 -12.91
CA GLN A 255 19.97 7.46 -11.49
C GLN A 255 19.24 8.59 -10.76
N THR A 256 19.61 9.85 -11.05
CA THR A 256 18.91 11.01 -10.48
C THR A 256 17.46 11.07 -10.95
N PHE A 257 17.23 10.86 -12.25
CA PHE A 257 15.87 10.88 -12.80
C PHE A 257 15.00 9.76 -12.23
N TYR A 258 15.56 8.57 -12.11
CA TYR A 258 14.93 7.40 -11.50
C TYR A 258 14.57 7.66 -10.03
N GLY A 259 15.49 8.23 -9.25
CA GLY A 259 15.23 8.58 -7.86
C GLY A 259 14.14 9.66 -7.70
N VAL A 260 14.14 10.68 -8.57
CA VAL A 260 13.06 11.69 -8.59
C VAL A 260 11.71 11.04 -8.91
N LEU A 261 11.67 10.13 -9.88
CA LEU A 261 10.44 9.41 -10.23
C LEU A 261 9.89 8.62 -9.02
N ILE A 262 10.76 7.87 -8.33
CA ILE A 262 10.36 7.11 -7.12
C ILE A 262 9.85 8.04 -6.04
N GLY A 263 10.57 9.12 -5.73
CA GLY A 263 10.20 10.03 -4.64
C GLY A 263 8.87 10.75 -4.90
N VAL A 264 8.68 11.27 -6.11
CA VAL A 264 7.42 11.92 -6.50
C VAL A 264 6.25 10.92 -6.47
N MET A 265 6.41 9.74 -7.09
CA MET A 265 5.35 8.73 -7.10
C MET A 265 5.04 8.18 -5.70
N GLY A 266 6.08 7.95 -4.89
CA GLY A 266 5.91 7.48 -3.52
C GLY A 266 5.16 8.48 -2.65
N ALA A 267 5.48 9.77 -2.77
CA ALA A 267 4.77 10.83 -2.07
C ALA A 267 3.34 11.02 -2.60
N MET A 268 3.15 10.96 -3.92
CA MET A 268 1.84 11.07 -4.57
C MET A 268 0.90 9.94 -4.12
N LEU A 269 1.38 8.69 -4.15
CA LEU A 269 0.61 7.54 -3.69
C LEU A 269 0.29 7.61 -2.19
N ARG A 270 1.14 8.26 -1.39
CA ARG A 270 0.91 8.44 0.05
C ARG A 270 -0.11 9.53 0.35
N VAL A 271 -0.13 10.62 -0.42
CA VAL A 271 -1.05 11.75 -0.20
C VAL A 271 -2.43 11.48 -0.79
N PHE A 272 -2.46 10.89 -1.99
CA PHE A 272 -3.70 10.72 -2.78
C PHE A 272 -4.16 9.26 -2.86
N GLY A 273 -3.33 8.29 -2.46
CA GLY A 273 -3.66 6.88 -2.51
C GLY A 273 -4.36 6.39 -1.24
N SER A 274 -5.12 5.31 -1.37
CA SER A 274 -5.81 4.64 -0.25
C SER A 274 -4.87 3.83 0.65
N ALA A 275 -3.71 3.39 0.12
CA ALA A 275 -2.77 2.55 0.85
C ALA A 275 -1.56 3.36 1.35
N PRO A 276 -1.43 3.61 2.66
CA PRO A 276 -0.34 4.43 3.22
C PRO A 276 1.06 3.82 3.02
N ASP A 277 1.17 2.48 2.93
CA ASP A 277 2.43 1.75 2.71
C ASP A 277 2.78 1.55 1.21
N SER A 278 2.40 2.50 0.38
CA SER A 278 2.49 2.43 -1.08
C SER A 278 3.87 2.66 -1.69
N PHE A 279 4.90 3.01 -0.89
CA PHE A 279 6.24 3.30 -1.38
C PHE A 279 6.85 2.15 -2.20
N SER A 280 6.55 0.89 -1.84
CA SER A 280 6.98 -0.29 -2.58
C SER A 280 6.52 -0.31 -4.04
N TYR A 281 5.31 0.15 -4.31
CA TYR A 281 4.76 0.25 -5.67
C TYR A 281 5.51 1.29 -6.51
N SER A 282 5.92 2.41 -5.91
CA SER A 282 6.67 3.45 -6.63
C SER A 282 8.01 2.95 -7.13
N VAL A 283 8.73 2.15 -6.34
CA VAL A 283 9.99 1.54 -6.75
C VAL A 283 9.78 0.52 -7.88
N ILE A 284 8.76 -0.35 -7.78
CA ILE A 284 8.46 -1.33 -8.84
C ILE A 284 8.11 -0.63 -10.16
N ILE A 285 7.26 0.39 -10.11
CA ILE A 285 6.90 1.15 -11.30
C ILE A 285 8.14 1.81 -11.90
N ALA A 286 8.99 2.43 -11.08
CA ALA A 286 10.22 3.04 -11.55
C ALA A 286 11.19 2.01 -12.17
N ASN A 287 11.28 0.79 -11.62
CA ASN A 287 12.08 -0.31 -12.21
C ASN A 287 11.63 -0.63 -13.64
N LEU A 288 10.31 -0.61 -13.91
CA LEU A 288 9.79 -0.83 -15.27
C LEU A 288 10.22 0.26 -16.26
N PHE A 289 10.48 1.49 -15.76
CA PHE A 289 10.98 2.59 -16.59
C PHE A 289 12.50 2.59 -16.76
N THR A 290 13.27 1.78 -16.01
CA THR A 290 14.73 1.73 -16.08
C THR A 290 15.25 1.49 -17.51
N PRO A 291 14.74 0.50 -18.29
CA PRO A 291 15.21 0.29 -19.66
C PRO A 291 14.96 1.50 -20.57
N LEU A 292 13.88 2.24 -20.31
CA LEU A 292 13.56 3.45 -21.05
C LEU A 292 14.55 4.58 -20.67
N ILE A 293 14.81 4.74 -19.37
CA ILE A 293 15.79 5.73 -18.87
C ILE A 293 17.16 5.45 -19.46
N ASP A 294 17.66 4.21 -19.42
CA ASP A 294 18.96 3.82 -19.97
C ASP A 294 19.06 4.02 -21.49
N THR A 295 17.95 3.95 -22.19
CA THR A 295 17.91 4.20 -23.65
C THR A 295 18.04 5.70 -23.98
N TYR A 296 17.41 6.57 -23.19
CA TYR A 296 17.31 8.00 -23.50
C TYR A 296 18.24 8.88 -22.70
N VAL A 297 18.59 8.47 -21.46
CA VAL A 297 19.44 9.23 -20.54
C VAL A 297 20.83 8.57 -20.47
N VAL A 298 21.54 8.59 -21.60
CA VAL A 298 22.91 8.02 -21.69
C VAL A 298 23.93 9.11 -21.43
N ASP A 299 24.93 8.81 -20.58
CA ASP A 299 26.12 9.63 -20.42
C ASP A 299 26.93 9.57 -21.71
N LYS A 300 26.98 10.67 -22.43
CA LYS A 300 27.67 10.75 -23.72
C LYS A 300 29.19 10.83 -23.51
N PRO A 301 29.99 9.95 -24.15
CA PRO A 301 31.45 10.06 -24.11
C PRO A 301 31.88 11.45 -24.57
N TYR A 302 32.93 12.00 -23.95
CA TYR A 302 33.38 13.37 -24.19
C TYR A 302 33.63 13.70 -25.68
N ALA A 303 34.13 12.75 -26.46
CA ALA A 303 34.33 12.90 -27.90
C ALA A 303 33.03 12.86 -28.74
N PHE A 304 31.99 12.23 -28.25
CA PHE A 304 30.70 12.04 -28.97
C PHE A 304 29.88 13.33 -29.02
N ARG A 305 30.01 14.19 -28.02
CA ARG A 305 29.21 15.42 -27.91
C ARG A 305 29.53 16.43 -29.05
N LYS A 306 30.79 16.58 -29.43
CA LYS A 306 31.17 17.46 -30.55
C LYS A 306 30.71 16.94 -31.92
N ARG A 307 30.77 15.62 -32.14
CA ARG A 307 30.41 15.00 -33.42
C ARG A 307 28.89 14.94 -33.65
N MET A 308 28.11 14.72 -32.59
CA MET A 308 26.66 14.70 -32.66
C MET A 308 26.03 16.08 -32.84
N ILE A 309 26.58 17.11 -32.19
CA ILE A 309 26.15 18.49 -32.39
C ILE A 309 26.35 18.89 -33.84
N ARG A 310 27.48 18.53 -34.44
CA ARG A 310 27.79 18.79 -35.86
C ARG A 310 26.82 18.05 -36.79
N ARG A 311 26.56 16.76 -36.57
CA ARG A 311 25.56 15.97 -37.33
C ARG A 311 24.13 16.40 -37.12
N ARG A 312 23.76 16.95 -35.96
CA ARG A 312 22.44 17.48 -35.67
C ARG A 312 22.19 18.83 -36.37
N LEU A 313 23.24 19.59 -36.61
CA LEU A 313 23.19 20.84 -37.39
C LEU A 313 23.17 20.55 -38.90
N GLU A 314 23.77 19.44 -39.34
CA GLU A 314 23.89 19.04 -40.76
C GLU A 314 22.72 18.13 -41.24
N GLY A 315 21.93 17.53 -40.34
CA GLY A 315 20.82 16.65 -40.70
C GLY A 315 19.69 16.68 -39.69
N LYS A 316 18.60 17.36 -40.02
CA LYS A 316 17.32 17.25 -39.31
C LYS A 316 16.79 15.80 -39.45
N GLN A 317 17.18 14.91 -38.54
CA GLN A 317 16.45 13.65 -38.38
C GLN A 317 15.09 13.99 -37.77
N PRO A 318 13.97 13.61 -38.39
CA PRO A 318 12.67 13.82 -37.79
C PRO A 318 12.61 13.09 -36.44
N PHE A 319 12.01 13.76 -35.45
CA PHE A 319 11.74 13.17 -34.14
C PHE A 319 10.90 11.91 -34.35
N ARG A 320 11.51 10.73 -34.19
CA ARG A 320 10.80 9.46 -34.26
C ARG A 320 10.48 9.04 -32.84
N VAL A 321 9.20 9.01 -32.50
CA VAL A 321 8.72 8.40 -31.27
C VAL A 321 9.14 6.92 -31.26
N PRO A 322 9.79 6.41 -30.23
CA PRO A 322 10.20 5.02 -30.18
C PRO A 322 9.01 4.07 -30.29
N LYS A 323 9.16 3.03 -31.07
CA LYS A 323 8.10 2.00 -31.23
C LYS A 323 7.55 1.45 -29.92
N PRO A 324 8.37 1.19 -28.85
CA PRO A 324 7.86 0.74 -27.56
C PRO A 324 6.92 1.74 -26.87
N VAL A 325 7.20 3.06 -26.99
CA VAL A 325 6.36 4.12 -26.41
C VAL A 325 5.00 4.17 -27.10
N VAL A 326 5.01 4.07 -28.43
CA VAL A 326 3.76 4.00 -29.22
C VAL A 326 2.98 2.73 -28.88
N ALA A 327 3.67 1.57 -28.80
CA ALA A 327 3.04 0.30 -28.46
C ALA A 327 2.41 0.35 -27.06
N LEU A 328 3.14 0.87 -26.06
CA LEU A 328 2.61 1.01 -24.70
C LEU A 328 1.40 1.95 -24.65
N GLY A 329 1.48 3.09 -25.38
CA GLY A 329 0.34 4.02 -25.51
C GLY A 329 -0.87 3.37 -26.15
N VAL A 330 -0.68 2.59 -27.21
CA VAL A 330 -1.76 1.87 -27.88
C VAL A 330 -2.36 0.78 -26.98
N ILE A 331 -1.53 0.01 -26.28
CA ILE A 331 -2.00 -1.02 -25.33
C ILE A 331 -2.81 -0.36 -24.20
N ALA A 332 -2.30 0.72 -23.61
CA ALA A 332 -3.01 1.44 -22.56
C ALA A 332 -4.35 2.01 -23.05
N LEU A 333 -4.38 2.57 -24.27
CA LEU A 333 -5.60 3.08 -24.87
C LEU A 333 -6.62 1.95 -25.11
N LEU A 334 -6.18 0.84 -25.71
CA LEU A 334 -7.04 -0.31 -25.96
C LEU A 334 -7.57 -0.94 -24.66
N ALA A 335 -6.71 -1.07 -23.64
CA ALA A 335 -7.13 -1.56 -22.33
C ALA A 335 -8.15 -0.61 -21.67
N GLY A 336 -7.92 0.70 -21.75
CA GLY A 336 -8.87 1.70 -21.23
C GLY A 336 -10.22 1.68 -21.96
N LEU A 337 -10.20 1.55 -23.29
CA LEU A 337 -11.42 1.43 -24.09
C LEU A 337 -12.16 0.11 -23.80
N ALA A 338 -11.43 -1.01 -23.69
CA ALA A 338 -12.03 -2.29 -23.34
C ALA A 338 -12.67 -2.24 -21.94
N LEU A 339 -11.97 -1.69 -20.94
CA LEU A 339 -12.48 -1.54 -19.59
C LEU A 339 -13.71 -0.61 -19.54
N SER A 340 -13.67 0.52 -20.26
CA SER A 340 -14.80 1.43 -20.41
C SER A 340 -16.00 0.74 -21.09
N GLY A 341 -15.76 -0.05 -22.11
CA GLY A 341 -16.80 -0.85 -22.78
C GLY A 341 -17.46 -1.86 -21.86
N VAL A 342 -16.65 -2.63 -21.12
CA VAL A 342 -17.16 -3.59 -20.12
C VAL A 342 -17.95 -2.85 -19.04
N TYR A 343 -17.44 -1.73 -18.53
CA TYR A 343 -18.15 -0.92 -17.52
C TYR A 343 -19.50 -0.44 -18.04
N SER A 344 -19.56 0.08 -19.28
CA SER A 344 -20.83 0.56 -19.86
C SER A 344 -21.86 -0.57 -20.04
N MET A 345 -21.40 -1.78 -20.41
CA MET A 345 -22.28 -2.95 -20.54
C MET A 345 -22.76 -3.50 -19.20
N THR A 346 -21.97 -3.34 -18.14
CA THR A 346 -22.29 -3.89 -16.80
C THR A 346 -22.96 -2.87 -15.88
N ARG A 347 -22.96 -1.59 -16.25
CA ARG A 347 -23.48 -0.49 -15.42
C ARG A 347 -24.93 -0.71 -14.98
N GLU A 348 -25.81 -1.07 -15.90
CA GLU A 348 -27.22 -1.33 -15.55
C GLU A 348 -27.38 -2.48 -14.55
N ASN A 349 -26.60 -3.56 -14.70
CA ASN A 349 -26.58 -4.67 -13.76
C ASN A 349 -26.00 -4.26 -12.39
N ILE A 350 -24.96 -3.43 -12.38
CA ILE A 350 -24.37 -2.90 -11.16
C ILE A 350 -25.37 -2.01 -10.42
N ASP A 351 -26.03 -1.11 -11.13
CA ASP A 351 -27.04 -0.21 -10.56
C ASP A 351 -28.27 -0.98 -10.05
N ALA A 352 -28.70 -2.03 -10.77
CA ALA A 352 -29.77 -2.93 -10.33
C ALA A 352 -29.38 -3.71 -9.06
N GLN A 353 -28.15 -4.24 -8.99
CA GLN A 353 -27.65 -4.93 -7.81
C GLN A 353 -27.55 -4.00 -6.60
N LYS A 354 -27.09 -2.75 -6.81
CA LYS A 354 -27.01 -1.75 -5.73
C LYS A 354 -28.40 -1.41 -5.18
N LYS A 355 -29.39 -1.24 -6.06
CA LYS A 355 -30.79 -1.02 -5.63
C LYS A 355 -31.36 -2.22 -4.86
N ALA A 356 -31.14 -3.44 -5.38
CA ALA A 356 -31.57 -4.65 -4.71
C ALA A 356 -30.89 -4.83 -3.33
N ALA A 357 -29.62 -4.50 -3.22
CA ALA A 357 -28.88 -4.53 -1.95
C ALA A 357 -29.43 -3.48 -0.95
N ALA A 358 -29.75 -2.28 -1.42
CA ALA A 358 -30.37 -1.25 -0.58
C ALA A 358 -31.76 -1.68 -0.09
N GLU A 359 -32.61 -2.21 -0.97
CA GLU A 359 -33.93 -2.75 -0.60
C GLU A 359 -33.83 -3.90 0.40
N ALA A 360 -32.87 -4.81 0.21
CA ALA A 360 -32.60 -5.89 1.16
C ALA A 360 -32.14 -5.35 2.53
N ALA A 361 -31.31 -4.32 2.54
CA ALA A 361 -30.88 -3.66 3.78
C ALA A 361 -32.07 -3.03 4.53
N PHE A 362 -33.01 -2.37 3.84
CA PHE A 362 -34.19 -1.82 4.46
C PHE A 362 -35.08 -2.92 5.09
N LYS A 363 -35.27 -4.05 4.40
CA LYS A 363 -36.00 -5.21 4.94
C LYS A 363 -35.31 -5.85 6.14
N THR A 364 -33.97 -5.84 6.15
CA THR A 364 -33.21 -6.40 7.28
C THR A 364 -33.37 -5.56 8.54
N VAL A 365 -33.41 -4.24 8.44
CA VAL A 365 -33.55 -3.35 9.61
C VAL A 365 -35.00 -3.11 10.02
N LEU A 366 -35.99 -3.35 9.13
CA LEU A 366 -37.40 -3.26 9.40
C LEU A 366 -38.13 -4.52 8.89
N PRO A 367 -38.00 -5.68 9.53
CA PRO A 367 -38.60 -6.93 9.06
C PRO A 367 -40.12 -6.95 9.10
N GLU A 368 -40.72 -6.12 9.94
CA GLU A 368 -42.19 -6.01 10.09
C GLU A 368 -42.87 -5.13 9.03
N ALA A 369 -42.07 -4.42 8.21
CA ALA A 369 -42.58 -3.57 7.14
C ALA A 369 -42.87 -4.39 5.88
N GLU A 370 -44.13 -4.35 5.39
CA GLU A 370 -44.49 -4.95 4.11
C GLU A 370 -44.33 -4.01 2.92
N ARG A 371 -44.48 -2.70 3.16
CA ARG A 371 -44.34 -1.66 2.14
C ARG A 371 -43.37 -0.58 2.61
N PHE A 372 -42.55 -0.09 1.68
CA PHE A 372 -41.65 1.02 1.91
C PHE A 372 -42.06 2.22 1.05
N GLU A 373 -42.29 3.35 1.70
CA GLU A 373 -42.62 4.63 1.07
C GLU A 373 -41.36 5.49 1.06
N SER A 374 -40.92 5.91 -0.14
CA SER A 374 -39.70 6.71 -0.28
C SER A 374 -39.94 8.15 0.13
N CYS A 375 -39.00 8.72 0.89
CA CYS A 375 -38.95 10.12 1.29
C CYS A 375 -37.84 10.87 0.49
N ALA A 376 -37.74 10.57 -0.80
CA ALA A 376 -36.71 11.15 -1.67
C ALA A 376 -36.70 12.68 -1.64
N ASP A 377 -37.86 13.32 -1.58
CA ASP A 377 -38.00 14.80 -1.55
C ASP A 377 -37.23 15.42 -0.36
N LYS A 378 -37.27 14.78 0.81
CA LYS A 378 -36.56 15.25 2.02
C LYS A 378 -35.04 15.04 1.92
N VAL A 379 -34.62 14.01 1.21
CA VAL A 379 -33.19 13.72 0.96
C VAL A 379 -32.66 14.63 -0.14
N GLU A 380 -33.42 14.88 -1.21
CA GLU A 380 -33.06 15.79 -2.28
C GLU A 380 -32.93 17.25 -1.79
N ALA A 381 -33.72 17.66 -0.80
CA ALA A 381 -33.61 18.96 -0.15
C ALA A 381 -32.23 19.20 0.50
N LEU A 382 -31.51 18.14 0.87
CA LEU A 382 -30.12 18.22 1.39
C LEU A 382 -29.08 18.37 0.28
N GLY A 383 -29.45 18.20 -0.99
CA GLY A 383 -28.59 18.40 -2.16
C GLY A 383 -27.35 17.51 -2.23
N GLY A 384 -27.34 16.37 -1.52
CA GLY A 384 -26.19 15.46 -1.43
C GLY A 384 -24.99 16.05 -0.66
N ALA A 385 -25.16 17.18 0.02
CA ALA A 385 -24.16 17.80 0.88
C ALA A 385 -24.02 17.02 2.21
N GLN A 386 -23.01 17.38 2.98
CA GLN A 386 -22.84 16.89 4.34
C GLN A 386 -24.08 17.25 5.17
N TYR A 387 -24.64 16.26 5.86
CA TYR A 387 -25.90 16.40 6.60
C TYR A 387 -25.86 17.51 7.64
N SER A 388 -24.81 17.57 8.43
CA SER A 388 -24.58 18.59 9.46
C SER A 388 -23.09 18.79 9.72
N ALA A 389 -22.68 19.98 10.16
CA ALA A 389 -21.31 20.26 10.59
C ALA A 389 -20.91 19.41 11.83
N GLU A 390 -21.87 18.93 12.60
CA GLU A 390 -21.65 18.08 13.77
C GLU A 390 -21.23 16.66 13.38
N TYR A 391 -21.72 16.16 12.24
CA TYR A 391 -21.41 14.81 11.72
C TYR A 391 -20.47 14.93 10.53
N GLU A 392 -19.16 14.96 10.81
CA GLU A 392 -18.13 15.14 9.79
C GLU A 392 -18.22 14.12 8.65
N ALA A 393 -18.31 14.60 7.40
CA ALA A 393 -18.32 13.82 6.16
C ALA A 393 -19.40 12.74 6.10
N VAL A 394 -20.56 12.98 6.72
CA VAL A 394 -21.74 12.10 6.67
C VAL A 394 -22.77 12.67 5.71
N VAL A 395 -23.27 11.81 4.79
CA VAL A 395 -24.26 12.14 3.77
C VAL A 395 -25.44 11.18 3.88
N ILE A 396 -26.66 11.69 3.94
CA ILE A 396 -27.88 10.89 3.84
C ILE A 396 -28.09 10.53 2.36
N ARG A 397 -28.25 9.25 2.07
CA ARG A 397 -28.39 8.72 0.69
C ARG A 397 -29.83 8.45 0.31
N ASP A 398 -30.59 7.85 1.23
CA ASP A 398 -31.98 7.47 1.00
C ASP A 398 -32.72 7.38 2.33
N ALA A 399 -34.02 7.60 2.30
CA ALA A 399 -34.87 7.53 3.48
C ALA A 399 -36.23 6.92 3.12
N MET A 400 -36.70 5.99 3.95
CA MET A 400 -37.95 5.26 3.72
C MET A 400 -38.78 5.14 5.01
N ILE A 401 -40.09 5.20 4.85
CA ILE A 401 -41.04 4.91 5.90
C ILE A 401 -41.57 3.49 5.67
N GLY A 402 -41.40 2.62 6.67
CA GLY A 402 -41.94 1.26 6.65
C GLY A 402 -43.40 1.24 7.15
N ARG A 403 -44.30 0.63 6.38
CA ARG A 403 -45.69 0.43 6.73
C ARG A 403 -46.05 -1.05 6.73
N ASP A 404 -47.00 -1.43 7.59
CA ASP A 404 -47.57 -2.77 7.60
C ASP A 404 -48.68 -2.95 6.52
N ALA A 405 -49.30 -4.12 6.45
CA ALA A 405 -50.39 -4.42 5.55
C ALA A 405 -51.63 -3.52 5.77
N ALA A 406 -51.81 -2.98 6.98
CA ALA A 406 -52.87 -2.07 7.35
C ALA A 406 -52.58 -0.60 7.02
N GLY A 407 -51.34 -0.29 6.57
CA GLY A 407 -50.87 1.08 6.26
C GLY A 407 -50.37 1.85 7.45
N THR A 408 -50.25 1.21 8.63
CA THR A 408 -49.71 1.84 9.84
C THR A 408 -48.21 1.94 9.75
N VAL A 409 -47.62 3.03 10.25
CA VAL A 409 -46.15 3.20 10.27
C VAL A 409 -45.56 2.27 11.32
N VAL A 410 -44.73 1.33 10.87
CA VAL A 410 -43.98 0.39 11.72
C VAL A 410 -42.65 0.98 12.16
N GLY A 411 -42.03 1.79 11.28
CA GLY A 411 -40.75 2.40 11.57
C GLY A 411 -40.18 3.19 10.39
N TYR A 412 -38.99 3.68 10.59
CA TYR A 412 -38.23 4.52 9.65
C TYR A 412 -36.89 3.89 9.36
N ALA A 413 -36.46 3.93 8.12
CA ALA A 413 -35.12 3.45 7.74
C ALA A 413 -34.42 4.50 6.88
N VAL A 414 -33.14 4.75 7.19
CA VAL A 414 -32.31 5.75 6.51
C VAL A 414 -30.99 5.15 6.11
N SER A 415 -30.63 5.32 4.84
CA SER A 415 -29.33 4.94 4.31
C SER A 415 -28.36 6.10 4.45
N VAL A 416 -27.22 5.87 5.10
CA VAL A 416 -26.24 6.88 5.49
C VAL A 416 -24.87 6.46 4.99
N SER A 417 -24.12 7.38 4.39
CA SER A 417 -22.75 7.18 3.96
C SER A 417 -21.78 8.07 4.74
N SER A 418 -20.78 7.48 5.38
CA SER A 418 -19.69 8.20 6.06
C SER A 418 -18.41 8.11 5.24
N GLY A 419 -17.79 9.25 4.93
CA GLY A 419 -16.50 9.34 4.25
C GLY A 419 -15.31 9.27 5.20
N LYS A 420 -15.51 8.99 6.49
CA LYS A 420 -14.45 8.91 7.52
C LYS A 420 -14.09 7.46 7.88
N GLY A 421 -14.43 6.46 7.04
CA GLY A 421 -13.85 5.12 7.14
C GLY A 421 -12.33 5.16 6.99
N TYR A 422 -11.64 4.10 7.40
CA TYR A 422 -10.18 4.03 7.34
C TYR A 422 -9.67 3.84 5.90
N ASP A 423 -10.30 2.98 5.12
CA ASP A 423 -9.88 2.62 3.75
C ASP A 423 -10.90 3.05 2.67
N GLY A 424 -12.04 3.62 3.08
CA GLY A 424 -13.06 4.07 2.14
C GLY A 424 -14.34 4.53 2.79
N ASN A 425 -15.37 4.65 1.94
CA ASN A 425 -16.70 5.01 2.40
C ASN A 425 -17.36 3.84 3.10
N VAL A 426 -18.02 4.13 4.22
CA VAL A 426 -18.87 3.19 4.93
C VAL A 426 -20.31 3.61 4.69
N THR A 427 -21.09 2.79 4.00
CA THR A 427 -22.52 3.03 3.76
C THR A 427 -23.35 1.98 4.49
N LEU A 428 -24.22 2.44 5.37
CA LEU A 428 -25.08 1.59 6.19
C LEU A 428 -26.53 2.11 6.22
N THR A 429 -27.45 1.23 6.51
CA THR A 429 -28.86 1.55 6.74
C THR A 429 -29.17 1.40 8.22
N VAL A 430 -29.78 2.40 8.81
CA VAL A 430 -30.26 2.42 10.20
C VAL A 430 -31.77 2.28 10.19
N GLY A 431 -32.29 1.33 10.94
CA GLY A 431 -33.73 1.16 11.17
C GLY A 431 -34.13 1.62 12.57
N VAL A 432 -35.18 2.42 12.66
CA VAL A 432 -35.77 2.87 13.93
C VAL A 432 -37.25 2.52 13.94
N SER A 433 -37.73 1.83 14.98
CA SER A 433 -39.15 1.48 15.16
C SER A 433 -39.99 2.71 15.45
N ALA A 434 -41.30 2.58 15.28
CA ALA A 434 -42.28 3.62 15.66
C ALA A 434 -42.17 4.01 17.13
N ASP A 435 -41.77 3.07 18.00
CA ASP A 435 -41.58 3.27 19.44
C ASP A 435 -40.29 4.09 19.77
N GLY A 436 -39.44 4.34 18.79
CA GLY A 436 -38.21 5.14 18.97
C GLY A 436 -37.02 4.34 19.46
N LYS A 437 -36.96 3.07 19.12
CA LYS A 437 -35.79 2.22 19.35
C LYS A 437 -35.08 1.89 18.04
N ILE A 438 -33.82 1.75 18.08
CA ILE A 438 -33.02 1.28 16.94
C ILE A 438 -33.25 -0.22 16.80
N ASN A 439 -33.84 -0.65 15.68
CA ASN A 439 -34.06 -2.08 15.41
C ASN A 439 -32.75 -2.78 15.05
N GLY A 440 -31.83 -2.05 14.40
CA GLY A 440 -30.53 -2.54 13.99
C GLY A 440 -29.93 -1.71 12.87
N ILE A 441 -28.75 -2.12 12.46
CA ILE A 441 -28.03 -1.55 11.34
C ILE A 441 -27.71 -2.65 10.31
N SER A 442 -27.63 -2.27 9.04
CA SER A 442 -27.21 -3.17 7.96
C SER A 442 -26.26 -2.45 7.01
N PHE A 443 -25.12 -3.04 6.70
CA PHE A 443 -24.18 -2.45 5.76
C PHE A 443 -24.60 -2.71 4.31
N THR A 444 -24.66 -1.66 3.52
CA THR A 444 -24.87 -1.74 2.07
C THR A 444 -23.54 -1.74 1.33
N GLU A 445 -22.57 -0.91 1.79
CA GLU A 445 -21.19 -0.89 1.27
C GLU A 445 -20.24 -0.71 2.48
N LEU A 446 -19.32 -1.65 2.63
CA LEU A 446 -18.25 -1.59 3.63
C LEU A 446 -16.92 -1.88 2.93
N HIS A 447 -16.28 -0.81 2.43
CA HIS A 447 -14.97 -0.89 1.80
C HIS A 447 -13.91 -0.57 2.84
N GLU A 448 -13.52 -1.59 3.57
CA GLU A 448 -12.58 -1.46 4.67
C GLU A 448 -11.53 -2.57 4.63
N THR A 449 -10.41 -2.36 5.32
CA THR A 449 -9.33 -3.34 5.37
C THR A 449 -9.82 -4.68 5.92
N PRO A 450 -9.67 -5.80 5.17
CA PRO A 450 -10.02 -7.14 5.64
C PRO A 450 -9.33 -7.49 6.96
N GLY A 451 -10.07 -8.10 7.89
CA GLY A 451 -9.57 -8.46 9.22
C GLY A 451 -9.37 -7.28 10.18
N LYS A 452 -9.81 -6.08 9.79
CA LYS A 452 -9.85 -4.86 10.61
C LYS A 452 -11.20 -4.17 10.46
N GLY A 453 -11.29 -3.11 9.66
CA GLY A 453 -12.50 -2.31 9.50
C GLY A 453 -13.71 -3.14 9.04
N MET A 454 -13.51 -4.21 8.26
CA MET A 454 -14.57 -5.15 7.91
C MET A 454 -15.18 -5.90 9.10
N LEU A 455 -14.50 -5.99 10.26
CA LEU A 455 -15.05 -6.57 11.49
C LEU A 455 -16.27 -5.77 12.02
N CYS A 456 -16.40 -4.49 11.64
CA CYS A 456 -17.60 -3.72 11.95
C CYS A 456 -18.87 -4.30 11.27
N GLY A 457 -18.73 -5.08 10.19
CA GLY A 457 -19.80 -5.79 9.52
C GLY A 457 -20.20 -7.12 10.17
N GLU A 458 -19.51 -7.56 11.21
CA GLU A 458 -19.83 -8.79 11.93
C GLU A 458 -20.98 -8.57 12.93
N PRO A 459 -21.83 -9.60 13.18
CA PRO A 459 -22.94 -9.51 14.12
C PRO A 459 -22.52 -9.00 15.51
N ALA A 460 -21.34 -9.41 15.99
CA ALA A 460 -20.80 -9.01 17.29
C ALA A 460 -20.69 -7.48 17.48
N PHE A 461 -20.50 -6.72 16.40
CA PHE A 461 -20.48 -5.26 16.46
C PHE A 461 -21.84 -4.66 16.11
N MET A 462 -22.52 -5.17 15.08
CA MET A 462 -23.80 -4.64 14.64
C MET A 462 -24.92 -4.79 15.68
N ASP A 463 -24.95 -5.92 16.38
CA ASP A 463 -25.98 -6.22 17.37
C ASP A 463 -25.94 -5.29 18.59
N GLN A 464 -24.82 -4.58 18.81
CA GLN A 464 -24.71 -3.59 19.89
C GLN A 464 -25.65 -2.40 19.71
N PHE A 465 -26.09 -2.11 18.50
CA PHE A 465 -26.99 -1.00 18.20
C PHE A 465 -28.47 -1.37 18.40
N ALA A 466 -28.80 -2.67 18.29
CA ALA A 466 -30.19 -3.14 18.36
C ALA A 466 -30.80 -2.94 19.78
N GLY A 467 -32.01 -2.47 19.81
CA GLY A 467 -32.81 -2.27 21.04
C GLY A 467 -32.46 -1.02 21.85
N LYS A 468 -31.43 -0.23 21.43
CA LYS A 468 -31.11 1.05 22.07
C LYS A 468 -32.11 2.13 21.68
N ASP A 469 -32.27 3.10 22.57
CA ASP A 469 -33.11 4.26 22.26
C ASP A 469 -32.54 5.04 21.07
N ALA A 470 -33.42 5.57 20.22
CA ALA A 470 -33.03 6.40 19.08
C ALA A 470 -32.56 7.80 19.55
N ALA A 471 -31.46 7.81 20.28
CA ALA A 471 -30.75 8.97 20.79
C ALA A 471 -29.29 8.92 20.37
N ARG A 472 -28.55 9.97 20.66
CA ARG A 472 -27.12 10.03 20.36
C ARG A 472 -26.33 9.00 21.15
N LEU A 473 -25.66 8.09 20.44
CA LEU A 473 -24.81 7.07 21.02
C LEU A 473 -23.36 7.53 21.09
N THR A 474 -22.67 7.17 22.18
CA THR A 474 -21.26 7.50 22.41
C THR A 474 -20.41 6.25 22.32
N LEU A 475 -19.38 6.27 21.46
CA LEU A 475 -18.43 5.17 21.36
C LEU A 475 -17.59 5.06 22.65
N GLY A 476 -17.47 3.86 23.18
CA GLY A 476 -16.78 3.56 24.44
C GLY A 476 -17.67 3.60 25.68
N THR A 477 -18.92 4.10 25.58
CA THR A 477 -19.91 4.11 26.67
C THR A 477 -21.14 3.31 26.27
N ASP A 478 -21.73 3.62 25.11
CA ASP A 478 -22.94 2.97 24.63
C ASP A 478 -22.62 1.85 23.63
N VAL A 479 -21.56 2.00 22.87
CA VAL A 479 -21.10 1.04 21.85
C VAL A 479 -19.60 0.80 22.07
N ASP A 480 -19.21 -0.45 22.21
CA ASP A 480 -17.81 -0.84 22.37
C ASP A 480 -17.08 -0.75 21.03
N ALA A 481 -15.95 -0.04 21.03
CA ALA A 481 -15.08 0.01 19.87
C ALA A 481 -14.33 -1.31 19.68
N ILE A 482 -14.20 -1.76 18.43
CA ILE A 482 -13.35 -2.90 18.13
C ILE A 482 -11.89 -2.49 18.30
N THR A 483 -11.13 -3.24 19.08
CA THR A 483 -9.71 -2.95 19.33
C THR A 483 -8.90 -2.90 18.01
N GLY A 484 -8.22 -1.79 17.79
CA GLY A 484 -7.45 -1.56 16.54
C GLY A 484 -8.29 -1.14 15.32
N VAL A 485 -9.63 -0.90 15.50
CA VAL A 485 -10.57 -0.48 14.46
C VAL A 485 -11.33 0.79 14.87
N THR A 486 -10.78 1.57 15.76
CA THR A 486 -11.45 2.74 16.37
C THR A 486 -11.91 3.78 15.34
N VAL A 487 -11.17 3.98 14.24
CA VAL A 487 -11.52 4.94 13.18
C VAL A 487 -12.83 4.51 12.50
N THR A 488 -12.90 3.26 12.06
CA THR A 488 -14.11 2.73 11.41
C THR A 488 -15.27 2.61 12.38
N SER A 489 -15.04 2.15 13.62
CA SER A 489 -16.07 2.09 14.67
C SER A 489 -16.66 3.48 14.96
N LYS A 490 -15.82 4.53 14.99
CA LYS A 490 -16.25 5.92 15.15
C LYS A 490 -17.06 6.40 13.93
N ALA A 491 -16.60 6.07 12.71
CA ALA A 491 -17.30 6.44 11.47
C ALA A 491 -18.69 5.81 11.42
N VAL A 492 -18.81 4.53 11.81
CA VAL A 492 -20.10 3.81 11.89
C VAL A 492 -21.01 4.46 12.95
N THR A 493 -20.52 4.68 14.16
CA THR A 493 -21.31 5.30 15.24
C THR A 493 -21.79 6.70 14.85
N ASN A 494 -20.95 7.50 14.20
CA ASN A 494 -21.33 8.83 13.70
C ASN A 494 -22.39 8.73 12.58
N ALA A 495 -22.28 7.76 11.68
CA ALA A 495 -23.29 7.53 10.64
C ALA A 495 -24.64 7.11 11.24
N VAL A 496 -24.62 6.22 12.25
CA VAL A 496 -25.84 5.84 12.98
C VAL A 496 -26.46 7.04 13.66
N ASN A 497 -25.67 7.85 14.38
CA ASN A 497 -26.16 9.06 15.05
C ASN A 497 -26.78 10.05 14.07
N ALA A 498 -26.16 10.28 12.92
CA ALA A 498 -26.70 11.16 11.88
C ALA A 498 -28.00 10.63 11.29
N GLY A 499 -28.10 9.30 11.07
CA GLY A 499 -29.34 8.66 10.61
C GLY A 499 -30.47 8.78 11.62
N VAL A 500 -30.19 8.54 12.90
CA VAL A 500 -31.15 8.70 14.01
C VAL A 500 -31.62 10.16 14.14
N ASP A 501 -30.68 11.11 14.07
CA ASP A 501 -31.00 12.53 14.12
C ASP A 501 -31.88 12.97 12.95
N PHE A 502 -31.57 12.50 11.74
CA PHE A 502 -32.42 12.76 10.56
C PHE A 502 -33.82 12.17 10.71
N ILE A 503 -33.96 10.95 11.24
CA ILE A 503 -35.26 10.33 11.51
C ILE A 503 -36.05 11.17 12.51
N ASN A 504 -35.43 11.56 13.62
CA ASN A 504 -36.11 12.31 14.68
C ASN A 504 -36.49 13.72 14.26
N THR A 505 -35.66 14.41 13.45
CA THR A 505 -35.92 15.81 13.05
C THR A 505 -36.75 15.95 11.80
N GLN A 506 -36.66 15.03 10.84
CA GLN A 506 -37.26 15.18 9.52
C GLN A 506 -38.41 14.17 9.24
N LEU A 507 -38.39 13.00 9.86
CA LEU A 507 -39.37 11.93 9.54
C LEU A 507 -40.43 11.71 10.63
N ARG A 508 -40.05 11.86 11.92
CA ARG A 508 -41.00 11.69 13.06
C ARG A 508 -41.79 12.94 13.42
N GLY A 509 -41.45 14.09 12.86
CA GLY A 509 -42.10 15.37 13.11
C GLY A 509 -43.44 15.55 12.37
N GLU A 510 -43.86 14.55 11.64
CA GLU A 510 -45.17 14.41 11.01
C GLU A 510 -45.91 13.23 11.69
#